data_6e6d6b4b47c9f2d232a1c0910643c850
#
_entry.id   6e6d6b4b47c9f2d232a1c0910643c850
#
_cell.length_a   1.000
_cell.length_b   1.000
_cell.length_c   1.000
_cell.angle_alpha   90.00
_cell.angle_beta   90.00
_cell.angle_gamma   90.00
#
_symmetry.space_group_name_H-M   'P 1'
#
loop_
_entity.id
_entity.type
_entity.pdbx_description
1 polymer ?
#
loop_
_entity_poly.entity_id
_entity_poly.type
_entity_poly.pdbx_seq_one_letter_code
_entity_poly.pdbx_strand_id
1 'polypeptide(L)'
;MSMNDLQRRRSLLQLATLAATGAGLCAGLGSPANALAQTSSLPITPEWRNTAQRVAQAGVPLSDLAPNAPDSHTVRPGDTLWGISGLFLKSAWRWPELWGMNLAEIRNPHLIYPGQTLVLEKVDGRARLRLAGNNGGAPTNTVRLSPRVRSELLDNGAIAAIPLNLIGPFLTEAAVFNANELDTAPRVVATQEGRVMVSRGETAYVRGELGGARDFRLFRQLVPLVDPLTQEVLGYEGRFVGTAEVTRPADTGGVAIVPATFRVTSTRLEAIVGDRLSPVPQQELVAYVPRAPANPIDGRIVSIYGDGLRAGQNQVVSINKGQRDGMERGHVLALWRTGQGAVDTTSGGKTLIKLPDERHGLLFVFRVFDRVSYALILNVQDPVRSGDRFTQP
;
A
#
# COMPACT_ATOMS: atom_id res chain seq x y z
N MET A 1 -59.75 -52.08 -6.23
CA MET A 1 -60.14 -50.72 -6.61
C MET A 1 -59.24 -49.78 -5.79
N SER A 2 -58.26 -49.23 -6.45
CA SER A 2 -57.10 -48.56 -5.83
C SER A 2 -57.38 -47.11 -5.54
N MET A 3 -56.84 -46.68 -4.44
CA MET A 3 -56.98 -45.35 -3.80
C MET A 3 -56.29 -44.19 -4.57
N ASN A 4 -56.05 -44.36 -5.87
CA ASN A 4 -55.32 -43.35 -6.68
C ASN A 4 -56.20 -42.49 -7.60
N ASP A 5 -57.51 -42.64 -7.60
CA ASP A 5 -58.41 -41.89 -8.50
C ASP A 5 -59.05 -40.64 -7.86
N LEU A 6 -58.84 -40.37 -6.57
CA LEU A 6 -59.42 -39.25 -5.86
C LEU A 6 -58.55 -38.01 -5.79
N GLN A 7 -57.27 -38.07 -6.18
CA GLN A 7 -56.37 -36.89 -6.15
C GLN A 7 -56.24 -36.15 -7.49
N ARG A 8 -56.80 -36.69 -8.58
CA ARG A 8 -56.73 -36.04 -9.91
C ARG A 8 -57.90 -35.12 -10.27
N ARG A 9 -58.87 -34.92 -9.38
CA ARG A 9 -60.05 -34.06 -9.67
C ARG A 9 -60.12 -32.76 -8.90
N ARG A 10 -59.04 -32.29 -8.22
CA ARG A 10 -59.03 -31.01 -7.49
C ARG A 10 -58.16 -29.90 -8.07
N SER A 11 -57.63 -30.07 -9.26
CA SER A 11 -56.71 -29.06 -9.90
C SER A 11 -57.26 -28.40 -11.15
N LEU A 12 -58.55 -28.49 -11.45
CA LEU A 12 -59.13 -27.91 -12.66
C LEU A 12 -60.45 -27.19 -12.36
N LEU A 13 -60.40 -26.18 -11.47
CA LEU A 13 -61.51 -25.25 -11.31
C LEU A 13 -61.02 -24.03 -10.53
N GLN A 14 -60.28 -23.14 -11.20
CA GLN A 14 -60.19 -21.72 -10.91
C GLN A 14 -59.43 -21.03 -12.05
N LEU A 15 -60.07 -20.92 -13.19
CA LEU A 15 -59.73 -20.05 -14.29
C LEU A 15 -61.05 -19.59 -14.89
N ALA A 16 -61.56 -18.47 -14.44
CA ALA A 16 -62.35 -17.54 -15.25
C ALA A 16 -62.86 -16.37 -14.39
N THR A 17 -62.75 -15.24 -15.03
CA THR A 17 -63.34 -13.92 -14.71
C THR A 17 -62.44 -12.98 -13.89
N LEU A 18 -61.77 -12.00 -14.55
CA LEU A 18 -62.35 -10.68 -14.86
C LEU A 18 -61.40 -9.91 -15.79
N ALA A 19 -61.88 -9.69 -17.01
CA ALA A 19 -61.39 -8.62 -17.87
C ALA A 19 -62.16 -7.35 -17.46
N ALA A 20 -61.46 -6.21 -17.28
CA ALA A 20 -61.93 -4.90 -17.70
C ALA A 20 -61.00 -3.76 -17.23
N THR A 21 -60.56 -3.05 -18.22
CA THR A 21 -60.35 -1.59 -18.27
C THR A 21 -59.38 -0.93 -17.29
N GLY A 22 -58.33 -0.35 -17.90
CA GLY A 22 -57.48 0.64 -17.24
C GLY A 22 -56.24 0.95 -18.07
N ALA A 23 -56.41 1.68 -19.17
CA ALA A 23 -55.27 2.33 -19.86
C ALA A 23 -54.69 3.35 -18.89
N GLY A 24 -53.52 3.04 -18.33
CA GLY A 24 -52.69 3.95 -17.56
C GLY A 24 -51.28 3.93 -18.10
N LEU A 25 -50.97 4.95 -18.93
CA LEU A 25 -49.63 5.27 -19.36
C LEU A 25 -48.81 5.66 -18.15
N CYS A 26 -48.02 4.74 -17.59
CA CYS A 26 -46.94 5.08 -16.70
C CYS A 26 -45.63 4.86 -17.42
N ALA A 27 -45.14 5.96 -18.03
CA ALA A 27 -43.75 6.08 -18.41
C ALA A 27 -42.91 5.94 -17.15
N GLY A 28 -42.40 4.74 -16.91
CA GLY A 28 -41.36 4.49 -15.94
C GLY A 28 -40.08 5.21 -16.34
N LEU A 29 -39.92 6.44 -15.85
CA LEU A 29 -38.64 7.10 -15.83
C LEU A 29 -37.73 6.26 -14.93
N GLY A 30 -36.99 5.35 -15.55
CA GLY A 30 -35.82 4.73 -14.92
C GLY A 30 -34.87 5.85 -14.55
N SER A 31 -34.90 6.24 -13.27
CA SER A 31 -33.84 7.08 -12.72
C SER A 31 -32.52 6.38 -13.00
N PRO A 32 -31.57 7.03 -13.69
CA PRO A 32 -30.23 6.51 -13.73
C PRO A 32 -29.76 6.48 -12.26
N ALA A 33 -29.54 5.29 -11.74
CA ALA A 33 -28.79 5.14 -10.53
C ALA A 33 -27.48 5.87 -10.76
N ASN A 34 -27.38 7.09 -10.21
CA ASN A 34 -26.11 7.78 -10.07
C ASN A 34 -25.24 6.84 -9.24
N ALA A 35 -24.46 6.02 -9.94
CA ALA A 35 -23.25 5.45 -9.39
C ALA A 35 -22.35 6.66 -9.09
N LEU A 36 -22.57 7.25 -7.91
CA LEU A 36 -21.60 8.15 -7.30
C LEU A 36 -20.33 7.34 -7.25
N ALA A 37 -19.42 7.60 -8.18
CA ALA A 37 -18.04 7.22 -8.02
C ALA A 37 -17.64 7.77 -6.65
N GLN A 38 -17.54 6.88 -5.67
CA GLN A 38 -16.94 7.18 -4.39
C GLN A 38 -15.49 7.52 -4.72
N THR A 39 -15.23 8.80 -4.96
CA THR A 39 -13.88 9.32 -4.82
C THR A 39 -13.52 9.02 -3.38
N SER A 40 -12.71 7.99 -3.19
CA SER A 40 -12.14 7.64 -1.90
C SER A 40 -11.36 8.87 -1.43
N SER A 41 -12.01 9.73 -0.67
CA SER A 41 -11.35 10.88 -0.05
C SER A 41 -10.42 10.30 1.01
N LEU A 42 -9.14 10.25 0.66
CA LEU A 42 -8.10 9.86 1.59
C LEU A 42 -8.20 10.75 2.84
N PRO A 43 -8.22 10.19 4.05
CA PRO A 43 -8.43 10.97 5.25
C PRO A 43 -7.27 11.93 5.48
N ILE A 44 -7.57 13.20 5.60
CA ILE A 44 -6.61 14.24 5.99
C ILE A 44 -6.54 14.24 7.51
N THR A 45 -5.38 13.90 8.07
CA THR A 45 -5.22 13.88 9.53
C THR A 45 -5.31 15.29 10.12
N PRO A 46 -5.79 15.44 11.37
CA PRO A 46 -5.81 16.74 12.05
C PRO A 46 -4.44 17.42 12.11
N GLU A 47 -3.37 16.64 12.30
CA GLU A 47 -1.99 17.14 12.37
C GLU A 47 -1.53 17.79 11.05
N TRP A 48 -1.83 17.16 9.91
CA TRP A 48 -1.51 17.73 8.60
C TRP A 48 -2.26 19.03 8.35
N ARG A 49 -3.54 19.05 8.74
CA ARG A 49 -4.36 20.26 8.62
C ARG A 49 -3.82 21.39 9.50
N ASN A 50 -3.45 21.08 10.73
CA ASN A 50 -2.84 22.06 11.65
C ASN A 50 -1.50 22.58 11.13
N THR A 51 -0.66 21.70 10.57
CA THR A 51 0.61 22.10 9.95
C THR A 51 0.38 23.00 8.73
N ALA A 52 -0.54 22.58 7.85
CA ALA A 52 -0.90 23.36 6.66
C ALA A 52 -1.48 24.73 7.04
N GLN A 53 -2.35 24.82 8.05
CA GLN A 53 -2.91 26.09 8.52
C GLN A 53 -1.86 27.03 9.11
N ARG A 54 -0.90 26.51 9.88
CA ARG A 54 0.23 27.31 10.38
C ARG A 54 1.05 27.90 9.23
N VAL A 55 1.36 27.09 8.24
CA VAL A 55 2.15 27.52 7.09
C VAL A 55 1.38 28.46 6.20
N ALA A 56 0.06 28.28 6.03
CA ALA A 56 -0.78 29.21 5.27
C ALA A 56 -0.71 30.64 5.85
N GLN A 57 -0.61 30.77 7.16
CA GLN A 57 -0.51 32.06 7.85
C GLN A 57 0.92 32.61 7.81
N ALA A 58 1.90 31.78 8.12
CA ALA A 58 3.28 32.22 8.38
C ALA A 58 4.22 32.04 7.18
N GLY A 59 3.91 31.20 6.19
CA GLY A 59 4.85 30.77 5.15
C GLY A 59 5.96 29.86 5.70
N VAL A 60 6.84 29.37 4.84
CA VAL A 60 8.01 28.54 5.19
C VAL A 60 9.26 29.42 5.23
N PRO A 61 10.15 29.28 6.23
CA PRO A 61 11.44 30.00 6.24
C PRO A 61 12.26 29.68 4.99
N LEU A 62 12.97 30.68 4.44
CA LEU A 62 13.85 30.45 3.27
C LEU A 62 14.95 29.44 3.56
N SER A 63 15.37 29.32 4.84
CA SER A 63 16.33 28.28 5.27
C SER A 63 15.87 26.85 5.03
N ASP A 64 14.58 26.63 4.90
CA ASP A 64 13.96 25.31 4.75
C ASP A 64 13.71 24.93 3.28
N LEU A 65 13.94 25.86 2.37
CA LEU A 65 13.92 25.58 0.93
C LEU A 65 15.09 24.70 0.53
N ALA A 66 14.88 23.87 -0.48
CA ALA A 66 15.95 23.15 -1.14
C ALA A 66 16.95 24.14 -1.75
N PRO A 67 18.28 23.85 -1.71
CA PRO A 67 19.29 24.76 -2.27
C PRO A 67 19.05 25.11 -3.74
N ASN A 68 18.46 24.19 -4.50
CA ASN A 68 18.17 24.31 -5.93
C ASN A 68 16.66 24.37 -6.17
N ALA A 69 15.85 24.90 -5.22
CA ALA A 69 14.41 25.01 -5.41
C ALA A 69 14.11 25.84 -6.67
N PRO A 70 13.32 25.29 -7.62
CA PRO A 70 12.97 26.00 -8.84
C PRO A 70 11.99 27.14 -8.53
N ASP A 71 11.99 28.18 -9.35
CA ASP A 71 11.04 29.28 -9.20
C ASP A 71 9.59 28.86 -9.59
N SER A 72 9.46 27.83 -10.42
CA SER A 72 8.17 27.25 -10.77
C SER A 72 8.30 25.78 -11.16
N HIS A 73 7.21 25.03 -10.98
CA HIS A 73 7.10 23.64 -11.42
C HIS A 73 5.70 23.36 -11.97
N THR A 74 5.64 22.82 -13.19
CA THR A 74 4.39 22.33 -13.77
C THR A 74 4.24 20.85 -13.47
N VAL A 75 3.17 20.48 -12.78
CA VAL A 75 2.83 19.11 -12.41
C VAL A 75 2.70 18.26 -13.66
N ARG A 76 3.43 17.17 -13.73
CA ARG A 76 3.45 16.21 -14.85
C ARG A 76 2.74 14.92 -14.47
N PRO A 77 2.24 14.14 -15.45
CA PRO A 77 1.79 12.78 -15.18
C PRO A 77 2.91 11.96 -14.51
N GLY A 78 2.62 11.33 -13.37
CA GLY A 78 3.60 10.57 -12.59
C GLY A 78 4.31 11.35 -11.48
N ASP A 79 4.15 12.69 -11.41
CA ASP A 79 4.60 13.44 -10.24
C ASP A 79 3.84 12.99 -9.00
N THR A 80 4.47 13.11 -7.84
CA THR A 80 3.84 12.88 -6.55
C THR A 80 4.00 14.13 -5.68
N LEU A 81 3.09 14.34 -4.74
CA LEU A 81 3.21 15.45 -3.79
C LEU A 81 4.53 15.37 -3.00
N TRP A 82 4.96 14.15 -2.70
CA TRP A 82 6.27 13.87 -2.12
C TRP A 82 7.42 14.34 -3.02
N GLY A 83 7.41 13.95 -4.30
CA GLY A 83 8.44 14.36 -5.27
C GLY A 83 8.48 15.88 -5.44
N ILE A 84 7.32 16.49 -5.60
CA ILE A 84 7.20 17.96 -5.72
C ILE A 84 7.70 18.65 -4.44
N SER A 85 7.36 18.12 -3.26
CA SER A 85 7.88 18.67 -2.00
C SER A 85 9.40 18.60 -1.93
N GLY A 86 10.01 17.52 -2.41
CA GLY A 86 11.47 17.39 -2.49
C GLY A 86 12.15 18.35 -3.46
N LEU A 87 11.42 18.90 -4.44
CA LEU A 87 11.96 19.95 -5.32
C LEU A 87 12.05 21.32 -4.63
N PHE A 88 11.06 21.65 -3.80
CA PHE A 88 10.96 22.96 -3.18
C PHE A 88 11.52 23.02 -1.76
N LEU A 89 11.43 21.93 -1.00
CA LEU A 89 11.83 21.86 0.41
C LEU A 89 13.04 20.94 0.58
N LYS A 90 13.88 21.21 1.57
CA LYS A 90 15.02 20.37 1.93
C LYS A 90 14.62 18.91 2.23
N SER A 91 13.37 18.72 2.59
CA SER A 91 12.86 17.43 3.07
C SER A 91 11.51 17.14 2.45
N ALA A 92 11.45 16.08 1.66
CA ALA A 92 10.24 15.70 0.92
C ALA A 92 9.03 15.35 1.82
N TRP A 93 9.26 14.81 3.03
CA TRP A 93 8.18 14.50 3.99
C TRP A 93 7.49 15.73 4.58
N ARG A 94 8.01 16.93 4.35
CA ARG A 94 7.38 18.21 4.73
C ARG A 94 6.29 18.64 3.74
N TRP A 95 5.78 17.74 2.92
CA TRP A 95 4.70 18.00 1.99
C TRP A 95 3.44 18.66 2.63
N PRO A 96 3.07 18.46 3.93
CA PRO A 96 1.98 19.22 4.54
C PRO A 96 2.25 20.73 4.59
N GLU A 97 3.52 21.12 4.64
CA GLU A 97 3.92 22.52 4.55
C GLU A 97 3.79 23.04 3.12
N LEU A 98 4.20 22.23 2.13
CA LEU A 98 3.97 22.54 0.72
C LEU A 98 2.47 22.74 0.45
N TRP A 99 1.63 21.88 0.98
CA TRP A 99 0.18 22.02 0.91
C TRP A 99 -0.31 23.28 1.61
N GLY A 100 0.21 23.59 2.79
CA GLY A 100 -0.12 24.79 3.55
C GLY A 100 0.16 26.08 2.79
N MET A 101 1.23 26.12 2.01
CA MET A 101 1.53 27.26 1.15
C MET A 101 0.47 27.53 0.08
N ASN A 102 -0.38 26.52 -0.26
CA ASN A 102 -1.44 26.58 -1.26
C ASN A 102 -2.83 26.27 -0.69
N LEU A 103 -3.02 26.39 0.61
CA LEU A 103 -4.23 25.87 1.29
C LEU A 103 -5.54 26.50 0.78
N ALA A 104 -5.49 27.75 0.35
CA ALA A 104 -6.64 28.46 -0.20
C ALA A 104 -7.12 27.87 -1.54
N GLU A 105 -6.20 27.41 -2.37
CA GLU A 105 -6.45 26.94 -3.74
C GLU A 105 -6.56 25.42 -3.81
N ILE A 106 -5.79 24.70 -2.97
CA ILE A 106 -5.77 23.25 -2.90
C ILE A 106 -6.45 22.79 -1.62
N ARG A 107 -7.77 22.55 -1.68
CA ARG A 107 -8.55 22.11 -0.51
C ARG A 107 -8.21 20.68 -0.06
N ASN A 108 -7.79 19.82 -0.99
CA ASN A 108 -7.41 18.44 -0.74
C ASN A 108 -6.00 18.18 -1.28
N PRO A 109 -5.00 17.89 -0.41
CA PRO A 109 -3.62 17.68 -0.82
C PRO A 109 -3.42 16.44 -1.69
N HIS A 110 -4.39 15.52 -1.69
CA HIS A 110 -4.36 14.32 -2.52
C HIS A 110 -4.90 14.56 -3.95
N LEU A 111 -5.36 15.77 -4.25
CA LEU A 111 -5.95 16.13 -5.53
C LEU A 111 -5.14 17.23 -6.24
N ILE A 112 -3.90 16.92 -6.59
CA ILE A 112 -3.07 17.73 -7.48
C ILE A 112 -3.15 17.11 -8.88
N TYR A 113 -3.38 17.94 -9.88
CA TYR A 113 -3.62 17.48 -11.25
C TYR A 113 -2.48 17.85 -12.17
N PRO A 114 -2.11 17.00 -13.13
CA PRO A 114 -1.18 17.34 -14.20
C PRO A 114 -1.62 18.60 -14.94
N GLY A 115 -0.65 19.46 -15.28
CA GLY A 115 -0.89 20.76 -15.93
C GLY A 115 -1.02 21.95 -14.98
N GLN A 116 -1.20 21.71 -13.67
CA GLN A 116 -1.13 22.78 -12.69
C GLN A 116 0.31 23.29 -12.54
N THR A 117 0.53 24.59 -12.54
CA THR A 117 1.87 25.18 -12.33
C THR A 117 1.94 25.83 -10.95
N LEU A 118 2.90 25.37 -10.15
CA LEU A 118 3.25 25.93 -8.85
C LEU A 118 4.35 26.97 -9.04
N VAL A 119 4.17 28.14 -8.51
CA VAL A 119 5.16 29.26 -8.55
C VAL A 119 5.62 29.58 -7.14
N LEU A 120 6.94 29.61 -6.94
CA LEU A 120 7.58 29.96 -5.67
C LEU A 120 7.73 31.46 -5.52
N GLU A 121 7.02 32.03 -4.56
CA GLU A 121 7.15 33.44 -4.17
C GLU A 121 7.96 33.55 -2.88
N LYS A 122 8.93 34.47 -2.87
CA LYS A 122 9.79 34.77 -1.70
C LYS A 122 9.47 36.17 -1.24
N VAL A 123 8.79 36.28 -0.10
CA VAL A 123 8.39 37.60 0.48
C VAL A 123 8.77 37.63 1.94
N ASP A 124 9.40 38.74 2.39
CA ASP A 124 9.75 39.00 3.78
C ASP A 124 10.55 37.87 4.47
N GLY A 125 11.52 37.29 3.76
CA GLY A 125 12.33 36.18 4.28
C GLY A 125 11.61 34.83 4.39
N ARG A 126 10.42 34.74 3.81
CA ARG A 126 9.61 33.54 3.79
C ARG A 126 9.22 33.12 2.37
N ALA A 127 8.97 31.84 2.19
CA ALA A 127 8.53 31.25 0.94
C ALA A 127 7.04 30.93 0.99
N ARG A 128 6.36 31.15 -0.13
CA ARG A 128 5.00 30.70 -0.42
C ARG A 128 4.96 30.10 -1.81
N LEU A 129 4.11 29.10 -2.01
CA LEU A 129 3.82 28.56 -3.34
C LEU A 129 2.41 29.02 -3.72
N ARG A 130 2.24 29.44 -4.97
CA ARG A 130 0.94 29.75 -5.53
C ARG A 130 0.72 28.92 -6.79
N LEU A 131 -0.52 28.49 -7.01
CA LEU A 131 -0.90 28.02 -8.33
C LEU A 131 -0.83 29.24 -9.26
N ALA A 132 -0.07 29.12 -10.36
CA ALA A 132 -0.16 30.11 -11.43
C ALA A 132 -1.63 30.10 -11.87
N GLY A 133 -2.34 31.16 -11.49
CA GLY A 133 -3.70 31.37 -11.96
C GLY A 133 -3.64 31.37 -13.48
N ASN A 134 -4.65 30.81 -14.09
CA ASN A 134 -4.90 30.99 -15.52
C ASN A 134 -5.23 32.48 -15.73
N ASN A 135 -4.20 33.36 -15.63
CA ASN A 135 -4.26 34.73 -16.10
C ASN A 135 -4.16 34.70 -17.62
N GLY A 136 -5.00 33.88 -18.26
CA GLY A 136 -5.42 34.13 -19.57
C GLY A 136 -6.22 35.44 -19.52
N GLY A 137 -5.59 36.53 -19.98
CA GLY A 137 -6.28 37.76 -20.22
C GLY A 137 -7.59 37.41 -20.93
N ALA A 138 -8.69 38.03 -20.50
CA ALA A 138 -9.99 37.79 -21.07
C ALA A 138 -9.88 37.78 -22.61
N PRO A 139 -10.22 36.65 -23.27
CA PRO A 139 -10.22 36.65 -24.71
C PRO A 139 -11.36 37.55 -25.14
N THR A 140 -11.04 38.70 -25.73
CA THR A 140 -11.97 39.64 -26.32
C THR A 140 -12.57 39.11 -27.65
N ASN A 141 -12.60 37.82 -27.85
CA ASN A 141 -13.29 37.19 -28.96
C ASN A 141 -14.19 36.06 -28.44
N THR A 142 -15.47 36.37 -28.35
CA THR A 142 -16.55 35.44 -28.04
C THR A 142 -16.74 34.47 -29.19
N VAL A 143 -16.03 33.36 -29.23
CA VAL A 143 -16.38 32.24 -30.09
C VAL A 143 -17.43 31.42 -29.35
N ARG A 144 -18.68 31.47 -29.84
CA ARG A 144 -19.74 30.56 -29.38
C ARG A 144 -19.37 29.15 -29.81
N LEU A 145 -18.81 28.38 -28.89
CA LEU A 145 -18.65 26.95 -29.05
C LEU A 145 -19.95 26.25 -28.66
N SER A 146 -20.59 25.65 -29.65
CA SER A 146 -21.71 24.72 -29.43
C SER A 146 -21.24 23.60 -28.49
N PRO A 147 -22.03 23.16 -27.47
CA PRO A 147 -21.64 22.09 -26.58
C PRO A 147 -21.69 20.76 -27.35
N ARG A 148 -20.60 20.37 -27.96
CA ARG A 148 -20.35 18.97 -28.24
C ARG A 148 -19.85 18.36 -26.95
N VAL A 149 -20.70 17.61 -26.26
CA VAL A 149 -20.33 16.76 -25.15
C VAL A 149 -19.36 15.73 -25.70
N ARG A 150 -18.08 15.99 -25.58
CA ARG A 150 -17.02 14.99 -25.64
C ARG A 150 -16.88 14.48 -24.23
N SER A 151 -17.55 13.38 -23.92
CA SER A 151 -17.22 12.58 -22.75
C SER A 151 -15.95 11.79 -23.07
N GLU A 152 -14.82 12.46 -23.08
CA GLU A 152 -13.56 11.80 -22.78
C GLU A 152 -13.65 11.50 -21.27
N LEU A 153 -13.56 10.24 -20.91
CA LEU A 153 -13.23 9.81 -19.57
C LEU A 153 -11.86 10.44 -19.29
N LEU A 154 -11.85 11.64 -18.74
CA LEU A 154 -10.68 12.16 -18.05
C LEU A 154 -10.45 11.15 -16.92
N ASP A 155 -9.45 10.32 -17.11
CA ASP A 155 -8.84 9.56 -16.02
C ASP A 155 -8.25 10.60 -15.06
N ASN A 156 -9.12 11.14 -14.20
CA ASN A 156 -8.79 12.10 -13.15
C ASN A 156 -8.04 11.35 -12.03
N GLY A 157 -7.01 10.61 -12.39
CA GLY A 157 -6.12 9.97 -11.45
C GLY A 157 -5.46 11.02 -10.59
N ALA A 158 -5.99 11.23 -9.38
CA ALA A 158 -5.31 11.99 -8.35
C ALA A 158 -3.90 11.38 -8.16
N ILE A 159 -2.88 12.24 -8.07
CA ILE A 159 -1.50 11.81 -7.92
C ILE A 159 -1.34 11.11 -6.57
N ALA A 160 -1.04 9.83 -6.60
CA ALA A 160 -0.75 9.07 -5.38
C ALA A 160 0.55 9.56 -4.74
N ALA A 161 0.58 9.65 -3.41
CA ALA A 161 1.79 10.07 -2.68
C ALA A 161 2.98 9.13 -2.93
N ILE A 162 2.69 7.83 -3.11
CA ILE A 162 3.65 6.81 -3.55
C ILE A 162 2.95 5.92 -4.58
N PRO A 163 3.60 5.59 -5.70
CA PRO A 163 3.01 4.71 -6.71
C PRO A 163 2.67 3.34 -6.13
N LEU A 164 1.39 2.97 -6.09
CA LEU A 164 0.92 1.69 -5.53
C LEU A 164 1.47 0.48 -6.28
N ASN A 165 1.86 0.61 -7.53
CA ASN A 165 2.47 -0.46 -8.30
C ASN A 165 3.81 -0.93 -7.72
N LEU A 166 4.52 -0.09 -6.98
CA LEU A 166 5.79 -0.44 -6.33
C LEU A 166 5.59 -1.30 -5.08
N ILE A 167 4.50 -1.11 -4.34
CA ILE A 167 4.23 -1.81 -3.08
C ILE A 167 3.09 -2.83 -3.20
N GLY A 168 2.24 -2.72 -4.23
CA GLY A 168 1.06 -3.55 -4.43
C GLY A 168 1.34 -5.06 -4.34
N PRO A 169 2.31 -5.61 -5.06
CA PRO A 169 2.67 -7.02 -4.96
C PRO A 169 3.01 -7.45 -3.53
N PHE A 170 3.75 -6.63 -2.79
CA PHE A 170 4.18 -6.93 -1.42
C PHE A 170 3.06 -6.82 -0.39
N LEU A 171 2.00 -6.05 -0.66
CA LEU A 171 0.83 -5.97 0.22
C LEU A 171 0.10 -7.32 0.33
N THR A 172 0.08 -8.07 -0.75
CA THR A 172 -0.56 -9.39 -0.80
C THR A 172 0.40 -10.51 -0.42
N GLU A 173 1.64 -10.44 -0.89
CA GLU A 173 2.59 -11.55 -0.81
C GLU A 173 3.35 -11.60 0.51
N ALA A 174 3.73 -10.45 1.06
CA ALA A 174 4.55 -10.41 2.26
C ALA A 174 3.77 -10.84 3.51
N ALA A 175 4.31 -11.80 4.26
CA ALA A 175 3.80 -12.21 5.56
C ALA A 175 4.94 -12.54 6.51
N VAL A 176 4.79 -12.07 7.74
CA VAL A 176 5.65 -12.43 8.87
C VAL A 176 4.77 -13.13 9.89
N PHE A 177 5.23 -14.28 10.34
CA PHE A 177 4.55 -15.14 11.30
C PHE A 177 5.31 -15.14 12.63
N ASN A 178 4.56 -15.17 13.72
CA ASN A 178 5.12 -15.52 15.03
C ASN A 178 5.30 -17.03 15.14
N ALA A 179 6.17 -17.50 16.04
CA ALA A 179 6.42 -18.93 16.22
C ALA A 179 5.13 -19.72 16.52
N ASN A 180 4.26 -19.19 17.38
CA ASN A 180 2.99 -19.82 17.75
C ASN A 180 2.00 -19.92 16.57
N GLU A 181 2.00 -18.91 15.69
CA GLU A 181 1.15 -18.92 14.49
C GLU A 181 1.58 -19.98 13.50
N LEU A 182 2.88 -20.28 13.45
CA LEU A 182 3.41 -21.31 12.56
C LEU A 182 2.98 -22.71 12.97
N ASP A 183 2.96 -23.01 14.26
CA ASP A 183 2.62 -24.33 14.77
C ASP A 183 1.15 -24.64 14.51
N THR A 184 0.29 -23.64 14.59
CA THR A 184 -1.17 -23.75 14.42
C THR A 184 -1.65 -23.49 13.00
N ALA A 185 -0.81 -22.90 12.14
CA ALA A 185 -1.21 -22.54 10.76
C ALA A 185 -1.71 -23.75 9.98
N PRO A 186 -2.84 -23.62 9.23
CA PRO A 186 -3.29 -24.63 8.31
C PRO A 186 -2.19 -25.02 7.32
N ARG A 187 -2.15 -26.28 6.93
CA ARG A 187 -1.11 -26.78 6.02
C ARG A 187 -1.68 -27.72 4.96
N VAL A 188 -1.05 -27.73 3.81
CA VAL A 188 -1.31 -28.70 2.76
C VAL A 188 -0.84 -30.07 3.25
N VAL A 189 -1.75 -31.03 3.34
CA VAL A 189 -1.45 -32.41 3.84
C VAL A 189 -1.45 -33.44 2.71
N ALA A 190 -2.15 -33.17 1.62
CA ALA A 190 -2.18 -34.03 0.44
C ALA A 190 -2.51 -33.20 -0.80
N THR A 191 -2.17 -33.77 -1.94
CA THR A 191 -2.52 -33.30 -3.27
C THR A 191 -3.44 -34.33 -3.93
N GLN A 192 -4.00 -34.00 -5.09
CA GLN A 192 -4.78 -34.94 -5.86
C GLN A 192 -3.93 -36.17 -6.26
N GLU A 193 -4.52 -37.31 -6.30
CA GLU A 193 -3.83 -38.58 -6.59
C GLU A 193 -2.95 -38.48 -7.85
N GLY A 194 -1.71 -39.00 -7.73
CA GLY A 194 -0.73 -38.98 -8.81
C GLY A 194 0.00 -37.63 -8.99
N ARG A 195 -0.24 -36.61 -8.14
CA ARG A 195 0.42 -35.32 -8.22
C ARG A 195 1.31 -35.06 -7.01
N VAL A 196 2.49 -34.54 -7.27
CA VAL A 196 3.45 -34.10 -6.26
C VAL A 196 3.35 -32.57 -6.04
N MET A 197 2.99 -31.86 -7.07
CA MET A 197 2.88 -30.40 -7.12
C MET A 197 1.49 -30.00 -7.60
N VAL A 198 1.01 -28.85 -7.13
CA VAL A 198 -0.31 -28.31 -7.46
C VAL A 198 -0.15 -26.95 -8.11
N SER A 199 -0.64 -26.83 -9.31
CA SER A 199 -0.65 -25.61 -10.11
C SER A 199 -2.01 -24.88 -10.01
N ARG A 200 -2.11 -23.72 -10.67
CA ARG A 200 -3.36 -22.95 -10.73
C ARG A 200 -4.52 -23.80 -11.29
N GLY A 201 -5.67 -23.73 -10.62
CA GLY A 201 -6.89 -24.45 -10.99
C GLY A 201 -6.99 -25.87 -10.41
N GLU A 202 -5.92 -26.39 -9.83
CA GLU A 202 -5.86 -27.73 -9.27
C GLU A 202 -6.23 -27.76 -7.79
N THR A 203 -6.41 -28.97 -7.26
CA THR A 203 -6.92 -29.21 -5.91
C THR A 203 -5.79 -29.58 -4.94
N ALA A 204 -5.80 -28.95 -3.77
CA ALA A 204 -5.00 -29.30 -2.61
C ALA A 204 -5.90 -29.64 -1.41
N TYR A 205 -5.44 -30.52 -0.54
CA TYR A 205 -6.12 -30.88 0.70
C TYR A 205 -5.41 -30.28 1.89
N VAL A 206 -6.16 -29.56 2.73
CA VAL A 206 -5.61 -28.75 3.83
C VAL A 206 -6.19 -29.19 5.15
N ARG A 207 -5.32 -29.28 6.16
CA ARG A 207 -5.67 -29.55 7.55
C ARG A 207 -5.21 -28.40 8.44
N GLY A 208 -6.05 -28.02 9.38
CA GLY A 208 -5.83 -26.95 10.34
C GLY A 208 -7.09 -26.12 10.52
N GLU A 209 -7.03 -25.16 11.43
CA GLU A 209 -8.13 -24.25 11.73
C GLU A 209 -8.19 -23.13 10.68
N LEU A 210 -9.34 -22.99 10.02
CA LEU A 210 -9.50 -22.02 8.92
C LEU A 210 -10.10 -20.67 9.37
N GLY A 211 -10.61 -20.58 10.60
CA GLY A 211 -11.17 -19.34 11.17
C GLY A 211 -12.32 -18.72 10.37
N GLY A 212 -13.02 -19.52 9.53
CA GLY A 212 -14.12 -19.03 8.70
C GLY A 212 -13.69 -18.21 7.47
N ALA A 213 -12.40 -18.04 7.23
CA ALA A 213 -11.89 -17.39 6.03
C ALA A 213 -12.16 -18.27 4.79
N ARG A 214 -12.34 -17.62 3.64
CA ARG A 214 -12.56 -18.30 2.35
C ARG A 214 -11.32 -18.29 1.47
N ASP A 215 -10.58 -17.20 1.48
CA ASP A 215 -9.42 -17.00 0.64
C ASP A 215 -8.15 -17.03 1.48
N PHE A 216 -7.16 -17.78 0.99
CA PHE A 216 -5.90 -18.02 1.69
C PHE A 216 -4.70 -17.76 0.78
N ARG A 217 -3.60 -17.40 1.43
CA ARG A 217 -2.26 -17.33 0.84
C ARG A 217 -1.48 -18.56 1.27
N LEU A 218 -0.68 -19.11 0.36
CA LEU A 218 0.22 -20.22 0.62
C LEU A 218 1.64 -19.72 0.77
N PHE A 219 2.37 -20.29 1.75
CA PHE A 219 3.75 -19.93 2.06
C PHE A 219 4.61 -21.17 2.27
N ARG A 220 5.87 -21.06 1.87
CA ARG A 220 6.90 -22.09 2.00
C ARG A 220 8.15 -21.49 2.61
N GLN A 221 9.04 -22.35 3.15
CA GLN A 221 10.37 -21.95 3.64
C GLN A 221 10.31 -20.72 4.54
N LEU A 222 9.96 -20.96 5.79
CA LEU A 222 9.89 -19.89 6.77
C LEU A 222 11.31 -19.55 7.23
N VAL A 223 11.77 -18.36 6.88
CA VAL A 223 13.11 -17.86 7.20
C VAL A 223 13.04 -17.02 8.47
N PRO A 224 13.84 -17.31 9.51
CA PRO A 224 13.85 -16.47 10.70
C PRO A 224 14.41 -15.08 10.38
N LEU A 225 13.68 -14.05 10.77
CA LEU A 225 14.13 -12.67 10.76
C LEU A 225 14.89 -12.40 12.06
N VAL A 226 16.21 -12.40 11.99
CA VAL A 226 17.09 -12.26 13.15
C VAL A 226 17.56 -10.81 13.26
N ASP A 227 17.39 -10.21 14.44
CA ASP A 227 17.93 -8.88 14.70
C ASP A 227 19.46 -8.90 14.60
N PRO A 228 20.07 -8.07 13.74
CA PRO A 228 21.51 -8.10 13.52
C PRO A 228 22.33 -7.65 14.74
N LEU A 229 21.73 -6.97 15.72
CA LEU A 229 22.39 -6.51 16.94
C LEU A 229 22.21 -7.49 18.10
N THR A 230 20.96 -7.89 18.37
CA THR A 230 20.62 -8.71 19.54
C THR A 230 20.64 -10.20 19.26
N GLN A 231 20.67 -10.60 17.99
CA GLN A 231 20.57 -12.00 17.52
C GLN A 231 19.23 -12.68 17.92
N GLU A 232 18.24 -11.89 18.31
CA GLU A 232 16.92 -12.38 18.63
C GLU A 232 16.09 -12.63 17.38
N VAL A 233 15.31 -13.71 17.35
CA VAL A 233 14.35 -13.97 16.26
C VAL A 233 13.13 -13.07 16.45
N LEU A 234 12.91 -12.15 15.52
CA LEU A 234 11.81 -11.20 15.54
C LEU A 234 10.51 -11.76 14.96
N GLY A 235 10.61 -12.78 14.11
CA GLY A 235 9.52 -13.43 13.42
C GLY A 235 10.05 -14.31 12.30
N TYR A 236 9.13 -14.88 11.52
CA TYR A 236 9.48 -15.77 10.41
C TYR A 236 8.86 -15.25 9.11
N GLU A 237 9.68 -14.97 8.14
CA GLU A 237 9.24 -14.55 6.80
C GLU A 237 8.86 -15.76 5.97
N GLY A 238 7.63 -15.77 5.45
CA GLY A 238 7.15 -16.82 4.55
C GLY A 238 7.40 -16.48 3.10
N ARG A 239 8.00 -17.41 2.34
CA ARG A 239 8.10 -17.29 0.89
C ARG A 239 6.74 -17.53 0.26
N PHE A 240 6.20 -16.54 -0.41
CA PHE A 240 4.90 -16.62 -1.05
C PHE A 240 4.90 -17.64 -2.19
N VAL A 241 3.94 -18.56 -2.16
CA VAL A 241 3.73 -19.63 -3.15
C VAL A 241 2.58 -19.27 -4.10
N GLY A 242 1.46 -18.80 -3.54
CA GLY A 242 0.26 -18.51 -4.32
C GLY A 242 -0.94 -18.23 -3.43
N THR A 243 -2.13 -18.23 -4.04
CA THR A 243 -3.41 -18.10 -3.36
C THR A 243 -4.31 -19.29 -3.64
N ALA A 244 -5.19 -19.63 -2.70
CA ALA A 244 -6.16 -20.68 -2.84
C ALA A 244 -7.47 -20.33 -2.14
N GLU A 245 -8.59 -20.86 -2.62
CA GLU A 245 -9.91 -20.70 -2.03
C GLU A 245 -10.45 -22.03 -1.50
N VAL A 246 -11.20 -21.97 -0.40
CA VAL A 246 -11.91 -23.13 0.15
C VAL A 246 -13.07 -23.48 -0.77
N THR A 247 -13.09 -24.71 -1.29
CA THR A 247 -14.22 -25.25 -2.09
C THR A 247 -15.12 -26.16 -1.27
N ARG A 248 -14.55 -26.85 -0.28
CA ARG A 248 -15.28 -27.69 0.67
C ARG A 248 -14.61 -27.61 2.05
N PRO A 249 -15.37 -27.35 3.11
CA PRO A 249 -14.82 -27.38 4.48
C PRO A 249 -14.39 -28.79 4.88
N ALA A 250 -13.56 -28.86 5.92
CA ALA A 250 -13.18 -30.13 6.53
C ALA A 250 -14.39 -30.77 7.23
N ASP A 251 -14.43 -32.11 7.21
CA ASP A 251 -15.37 -32.88 8.02
C ASP A 251 -14.59 -33.66 9.10
N THR A 252 -14.87 -33.36 10.35
CA THR A 252 -14.24 -33.96 11.52
C THR A 252 -15.23 -34.83 12.32
N GLY A 253 -16.49 -34.94 11.90
CA GLY A 253 -17.55 -35.67 12.61
C GLY A 253 -17.58 -37.19 12.33
N GLY A 254 -16.79 -37.67 11.38
CA GLY A 254 -16.72 -39.10 11.01
C GLY A 254 -15.62 -39.87 11.73
N VAL A 255 -15.53 -41.19 11.41
CA VAL A 255 -14.47 -42.07 11.90
C VAL A 255 -13.09 -41.63 11.38
N ALA A 256 -13.02 -41.03 10.22
CA ALA A 256 -11.81 -40.48 9.62
C ALA A 256 -11.96 -38.96 9.41
N ILE A 257 -10.89 -38.22 9.62
CA ILE A 257 -10.84 -36.79 9.35
C ILE A 257 -10.78 -36.59 7.83
N VAL A 258 -11.76 -35.88 7.27
CA VAL A 258 -11.74 -35.45 5.86
C VAL A 258 -11.17 -34.03 5.83
N PRO A 259 -9.98 -33.81 5.21
CA PRO A 259 -9.39 -32.49 5.14
C PRO A 259 -10.23 -31.52 4.28
N ALA A 260 -10.09 -30.24 4.53
CA ALA A 260 -10.71 -29.24 3.68
C ALA A 260 -10.13 -29.30 2.26
N THR A 261 -10.99 -29.08 1.28
CA THR A 261 -10.62 -29.07 -0.14
C THR A 261 -10.42 -27.62 -0.58
N PHE A 262 -9.29 -27.34 -1.18
CA PHE A 262 -8.91 -26.03 -1.70
C PHE A 262 -8.68 -26.12 -3.20
N ARG A 263 -9.02 -25.06 -3.90
CA ARG A 263 -8.62 -24.81 -5.28
C ARG A 263 -7.58 -23.71 -5.33
N VAL A 264 -6.44 -23.97 -5.94
CA VAL A 264 -5.38 -22.98 -6.14
C VAL A 264 -5.83 -21.95 -7.19
N THR A 265 -5.90 -20.67 -6.81
CA THR A 265 -6.40 -19.59 -7.67
C THR A 265 -5.28 -18.85 -8.40
N SER A 266 -4.11 -18.72 -7.76
CA SER A 266 -2.90 -18.19 -8.40
C SER A 266 -1.66 -18.89 -7.86
N THR A 267 -0.60 -18.95 -8.68
CA THR A 267 0.69 -19.52 -8.29
C THR A 267 1.83 -18.66 -8.77
N ARG A 268 2.79 -18.41 -7.90
CA ARG A 268 4.16 -17.99 -8.23
C ARG A 268 5.10 -19.19 -8.26
N LEU A 269 4.85 -20.12 -7.35
CA LEU A 269 5.49 -21.42 -7.24
C LEU A 269 4.38 -22.46 -7.17
N GLU A 270 4.62 -23.65 -7.65
CA GLU A 270 3.69 -24.76 -7.49
C GLU A 270 3.58 -25.14 -6.01
N ALA A 271 2.33 -25.31 -5.54
CA ALA A 271 2.09 -25.68 -4.16
C ALA A 271 2.45 -27.17 -3.91
N ILE A 272 2.98 -27.47 -2.74
CA ILE A 272 3.37 -28.83 -2.33
C ILE A 272 2.83 -29.16 -0.94
N VAL A 273 2.87 -30.44 -0.60
CA VAL A 273 2.61 -30.88 0.76
C VAL A 273 3.59 -30.23 1.74
N GLY A 274 3.06 -29.72 2.85
CA GLY A 274 3.81 -28.98 3.86
C GLY A 274 3.72 -27.45 3.74
N ASP A 275 3.26 -26.90 2.60
CA ASP A 275 3.03 -25.47 2.50
C ASP A 275 2.00 -25.01 3.54
N ARG A 276 2.27 -23.86 4.17
CA ARG A 276 1.43 -23.24 5.21
C ARG A 276 0.46 -22.27 4.59
N LEU A 277 -0.70 -22.12 5.22
CA LEU A 277 -1.73 -21.19 4.77
C LEU A 277 -1.98 -20.08 5.80
N SER A 278 -2.28 -18.90 5.29
CA SER A 278 -2.73 -17.76 6.10
C SER A 278 -3.90 -17.10 5.37
N PRO A 279 -4.94 -16.64 6.08
CA PRO A 279 -6.03 -15.90 5.45
C PRO A 279 -5.51 -14.70 4.65
N VAL A 280 -6.17 -14.41 3.54
CA VAL A 280 -5.91 -13.16 2.81
C VAL A 280 -6.36 -12.01 3.70
N PRO A 281 -5.48 -11.06 4.07
CA PRO A 281 -5.89 -9.92 4.85
C PRO A 281 -6.89 -9.08 4.06
N GLN A 282 -7.91 -8.57 4.74
CA GLN A 282 -8.80 -7.59 4.11
C GLN A 282 -7.94 -6.40 3.66
N GLN A 283 -8.01 -6.06 2.38
CA GLN A 283 -7.35 -4.88 1.86
C GLN A 283 -8.09 -3.65 2.38
N GLU A 284 -7.55 -3.05 3.42
CA GLU A 284 -7.90 -1.68 3.76
C GLU A 284 -7.37 -0.79 2.63
N LEU A 285 -8.23 0.00 2.02
CA LEU A 285 -7.84 1.07 1.11
C LEU A 285 -7.13 2.17 1.92
N VAL A 286 -5.89 1.89 2.31
CA VAL A 286 -5.08 2.83 3.08
C VAL A 286 -4.29 3.69 2.12
N ALA A 287 -4.46 5.00 2.24
CA ALA A 287 -3.57 5.94 1.60
C ALA A 287 -2.17 5.85 2.22
N TYR A 288 -1.21 5.54 1.41
CA TYR A 288 0.19 5.55 1.81
C TYR A 288 0.75 6.97 1.73
N VAL A 289 0.46 7.76 2.77
CA VAL A 289 0.93 9.15 2.84
C VAL A 289 2.21 9.21 3.65
N PRO A 290 3.32 9.66 3.07
CA PRO A 290 4.60 9.76 3.77
C PRO A 290 4.55 10.77 4.92
N ARG A 291 5.08 10.37 6.08
CA ARG A 291 5.24 11.22 7.26
C ARG A 291 6.46 10.81 8.08
N ALA A 292 7.00 11.74 8.86
CA ALA A 292 8.02 11.42 9.84
C ALA A 292 7.39 10.72 11.06
N PRO A 293 8.09 9.79 11.72
CA PRO A 293 7.70 9.29 13.03
C PRO A 293 7.61 10.41 14.06
N ALA A 294 6.61 10.36 14.96
CA ALA A 294 6.44 11.35 16.02
C ALA A 294 7.54 11.23 17.10
N ASN A 295 7.96 9.99 17.37
CA ASN A 295 9.00 9.68 18.35
C ASN A 295 10.32 9.34 17.67
N PRO A 296 11.48 9.59 18.35
CA PRO A 296 12.77 9.14 17.85
C PRO A 296 12.81 7.63 17.64
N ILE A 297 13.22 7.22 16.46
CA ILE A 297 13.36 5.82 16.07
C ILE A 297 14.78 5.58 15.60
N ASP A 298 15.42 4.53 16.12
CA ASP A 298 16.72 4.01 15.70
C ASP A 298 16.62 2.49 15.55
N GLY A 299 17.01 1.97 14.43
CA GLY A 299 16.90 0.54 14.14
C GLY A 299 17.87 0.08 13.07
N ARG A 300 17.70 -1.19 12.68
CA ARG A 300 18.54 -1.86 11.69
C ARG A 300 17.72 -2.57 10.61
N ILE A 301 18.29 -2.63 9.43
CA ILE A 301 17.81 -3.50 8.35
C ILE A 301 18.06 -4.94 8.78
N VAL A 302 17.02 -5.76 8.81
CA VAL A 302 17.08 -7.17 9.18
C VAL A 302 17.43 -8.03 7.97
N SER A 303 16.64 -7.93 6.92
CA SER A 303 16.83 -8.71 5.69
C SER A 303 16.38 -7.92 4.47
N ILE A 304 16.76 -8.42 3.30
CA ILE A 304 16.27 -7.95 2.01
C ILE A 304 15.24 -8.95 1.52
N TYR A 305 14.05 -8.49 1.18
CA TYR A 305 12.98 -9.36 0.70
C TYR A 305 13.41 -10.13 -0.57
N GLY A 306 13.23 -11.46 -0.54
CA GLY A 306 13.58 -12.32 -1.68
C GLY A 306 15.03 -12.80 -1.69
N ASP A 307 15.67 -12.96 -0.54
CA ASP A 307 17.01 -13.54 -0.34
C ASP A 307 18.16 -12.74 -0.99
N GLY A 308 17.97 -11.44 -1.21
CA GLY A 308 19.00 -10.55 -1.72
C GLY A 308 20.09 -10.27 -0.68
N LEU A 309 21.34 -10.17 -1.11
CA LEU A 309 22.46 -9.74 -0.26
C LEU A 309 22.58 -8.21 -0.19
N ARG A 310 22.04 -7.53 -1.19
CA ARG A 310 22.06 -6.07 -1.32
C ARG A 310 20.76 -5.60 -1.96
N ALA A 311 20.29 -4.43 -1.54
CA ALA A 311 19.10 -3.81 -2.09
C ALA A 311 19.39 -2.41 -2.62
N GLY A 312 18.76 -2.07 -3.72
CA GLY A 312 18.77 -0.74 -4.34
C GLY A 312 17.41 -0.05 -4.25
N GLN A 313 17.26 1.02 -5.01
CA GLN A 313 16.00 1.76 -5.12
C GLN A 313 14.85 0.85 -5.57
N ASN A 314 13.64 1.09 -5.04
CA ASN A 314 12.42 0.34 -5.31
C ASN A 314 12.44 -1.13 -4.86
N GLN A 315 13.39 -1.51 -4.04
CA GLN A 315 13.41 -2.84 -3.40
C GLN A 315 12.89 -2.76 -1.96
N VAL A 316 12.40 -3.90 -1.46
CA VAL A 316 11.80 -4.02 -0.13
C VAL A 316 12.79 -4.64 0.83
N VAL A 317 12.84 -4.08 2.03
CA VAL A 317 13.64 -4.56 3.16
C VAL A 317 12.76 -4.75 4.39
N SER A 318 13.14 -5.68 5.27
CA SER A 318 12.59 -5.80 6.61
C SER A 318 13.44 -5.02 7.61
N ILE A 319 12.79 -4.41 8.60
CA ILE A 319 13.41 -3.59 9.64
C ILE A 319 13.02 -4.10 11.02
N ASN A 320 13.93 -3.97 12.01
CA ASN A 320 13.75 -4.48 13.39
C ASN A 320 12.91 -3.55 14.27
N LYS A 321 11.97 -2.83 13.68
CA LYS A 321 11.00 -1.98 14.37
C LYS A 321 9.59 -2.28 13.88
N GLY A 322 8.67 -2.53 14.81
CA GLY A 322 7.30 -2.89 14.55
C GLY A 322 6.31 -2.02 15.31
N GLN A 323 5.08 -2.50 15.43
CA GLN A 323 4.00 -1.79 16.11
C GLN A 323 4.36 -1.50 17.58
N ARG A 324 5.07 -2.41 18.26
CA ARG A 324 5.52 -2.24 19.66
C ARG A 324 6.47 -1.06 19.82
N ASP A 325 7.21 -0.72 18.77
CA ASP A 325 8.17 0.39 18.76
C ASP A 325 7.52 1.72 18.28
N GLY A 326 6.20 1.74 18.10
CA GLY A 326 5.49 2.90 17.57
C GLY A 326 5.66 3.09 16.06
N MET A 327 6.07 2.04 15.33
CA MET A 327 6.13 2.10 13.88
C MET A 327 4.73 2.08 13.29
N GLU A 328 4.49 2.93 12.29
CA GLU A 328 3.22 3.01 11.59
C GLU A 328 3.42 3.03 10.08
N ARG A 329 2.39 2.61 9.35
CA ARG A 329 2.37 2.74 7.88
C ARG A 329 2.48 4.20 7.48
N GLY A 330 3.29 4.50 6.48
CA GLY A 330 3.54 5.87 6.04
C GLY A 330 4.78 6.51 6.66
N HIS A 331 5.40 5.90 7.66
CA HIS A 331 6.63 6.44 8.22
C HIS A 331 7.76 6.45 7.18
N VAL A 332 8.47 7.56 7.13
CA VAL A 332 9.69 7.72 6.34
C VAL A 332 10.87 7.73 7.29
N LEU A 333 11.93 7.03 6.89
CA LEU A 333 13.13 6.82 7.71
C LEU A 333 14.36 7.18 6.89
N ALA A 334 15.37 7.75 7.54
CA ALA A 334 16.66 7.99 6.93
C ALA A 334 17.54 6.75 7.02
N LEU A 335 18.17 6.37 5.93
CA LEU A 335 19.22 5.34 5.88
C LEU A 335 20.58 5.95 6.13
N TRP A 336 21.38 5.26 6.94
CA TRP A 336 22.74 5.64 7.30
C TRP A 336 23.72 4.54 6.93
N ARG A 337 24.77 4.92 6.25
CA ARG A 337 25.94 4.09 6.06
C ARG A 337 26.88 4.29 7.22
N THR A 338 27.24 3.23 7.90
CA THR A 338 28.24 3.27 8.97
C THR A 338 29.59 3.65 8.39
N GLY A 339 30.20 4.68 8.96
CA GLY A 339 31.55 5.14 8.58
C GLY A 339 32.57 4.04 8.73
N GLN A 340 33.40 3.84 7.72
CA GLN A 340 34.46 2.84 7.72
C GLN A 340 35.62 3.28 8.62
N GLY A 341 36.34 2.28 9.14
CA GLY A 341 37.63 2.54 9.76
C GLY A 341 38.66 2.96 8.70
N ALA A 342 39.39 4.02 8.96
CA ALA A 342 40.49 4.46 8.15
C ALA A 342 41.77 4.57 9.00
N VAL A 343 42.92 4.53 8.37
CA VAL A 343 44.21 4.73 9.06
C VAL A 343 44.74 6.09 8.67
N ASP A 344 44.83 6.98 9.64
CA ASP A 344 45.51 8.26 9.47
C ASP A 344 47.03 8.03 9.54
N THR A 345 47.73 8.39 8.46
CA THR A 345 49.19 8.32 8.33
C THR A 345 49.79 9.72 8.20
N THR A 346 49.04 10.80 8.36
CA THR A 346 49.48 12.18 8.09
C THR A 346 50.33 12.76 9.20
N SER A 347 50.25 12.23 10.43
CA SER A 347 50.95 12.73 11.62
C SER A 347 52.22 11.96 11.98
N GLY A 348 52.82 11.21 11.04
CA GLY A 348 54.04 10.43 11.29
C GLY A 348 53.86 9.13 12.07
N GLY A 349 52.62 8.76 12.43
CA GLY A 349 52.19 7.49 13.03
C GLY A 349 51.01 6.90 12.30
N LYS A 350 50.60 5.68 12.69
CA LYS A 350 49.38 5.03 12.19
C LYS A 350 48.31 5.15 13.27
N THR A 351 47.34 6.02 13.08
CA THR A 351 46.21 6.14 13.99
C THR A 351 44.96 5.60 13.33
N LEU A 352 44.27 4.65 13.99
CA LEU A 352 43.01 4.15 13.50
C LEU A 352 41.92 5.19 13.80
N ILE A 353 41.26 5.69 12.77
CA ILE A 353 40.14 6.62 12.87
C ILE A 353 38.89 5.96 12.31
N LYS A 354 37.73 6.31 12.89
CA LYS A 354 36.40 5.97 12.35
C LYS A 354 35.87 7.19 11.60
N LEU A 355 35.50 7.00 10.31
CA LEU A 355 34.83 8.01 9.54
C LEU A 355 33.39 8.24 10.09
N PRO A 356 32.82 9.42 9.93
CA PRO A 356 31.44 9.68 10.35
C PRO A 356 30.45 8.82 9.57
N ASP A 357 29.32 8.53 10.21
CA ASP A 357 28.20 7.89 9.54
C ASP A 357 27.58 8.89 8.55
N GLU A 358 27.27 8.43 7.33
CA GLU A 358 26.75 9.26 6.24
C GLU A 358 25.30 8.86 5.92
N ARG A 359 24.44 9.87 5.78
CA ARG A 359 23.09 9.65 5.30
C ARG A 359 23.14 9.36 3.80
N HIS A 360 22.62 8.18 3.38
CA HIS A 360 22.72 7.78 1.98
C HIS A 360 21.40 7.39 1.32
N GLY A 361 20.27 7.47 2.06
CA GLY A 361 18.99 7.13 1.47
C GLY A 361 17.77 7.36 2.36
N LEU A 362 16.62 6.95 1.86
CA LEU A 362 15.32 7.02 2.52
C LEU A 362 14.55 5.71 2.35
N LEU A 363 13.87 5.32 3.42
CA LEU A 363 12.93 4.21 3.46
C LEU A 363 11.50 4.71 3.65
N PHE A 364 10.54 3.97 3.14
CA PHE A 364 9.12 4.19 3.33
C PHE A 364 8.45 2.93 3.89
N VAL A 365 7.91 3.01 5.10
CA VAL A 365 7.24 1.90 5.77
C VAL A 365 5.83 1.75 5.23
N PHE A 366 5.54 0.61 4.59
CA PHE A 366 4.23 0.35 4.00
C PHE A 366 3.47 -0.79 4.69
N ARG A 367 4.16 -1.64 5.45
CA ARG A 367 3.53 -2.73 6.21
C ARG A 367 4.20 -2.88 7.57
N VAL A 368 3.38 -2.98 8.61
CA VAL A 368 3.84 -3.06 10.00
C VAL A 368 3.29 -4.33 10.63
N PHE A 369 4.16 -5.09 11.26
CA PHE A 369 3.87 -6.25 12.10
C PHE A 369 4.22 -5.92 13.54
N ASP A 370 4.07 -6.85 14.45
CA ASP A 370 4.29 -6.65 15.87
C ASP A 370 5.72 -6.14 16.19
N ARG A 371 6.75 -6.82 15.67
CA ARG A 371 8.18 -6.54 15.94
C ARG A 371 9.01 -6.15 14.73
N VAL A 372 8.45 -6.29 13.54
CA VAL A 372 9.12 -6.09 12.25
C VAL A 372 8.22 -5.22 11.37
N SER A 373 8.82 -4.46 10.47
CA SER A 373 8.07 -3.79 9.42
C SER A 373 8.76 -3.99 8.06
N TYR A 374 7.96 -3.90 6.99
CA TYR A 374 8.51 -3.83 5.63
C TYR A 374 8.56 -2.38 5.16
N ALA A 375 9.70 -2.03 4.59
CA ALA A 375 9.95 -0.72 4.05
C ALA A 375 10.45 -0.81 2.60
N LEU A 376 9.97 0.13 1.77
CA LEU A 376 10.43 0.34 0.41
C LEU A 376 11.59 1.32 0.41
N ILE A 377 12.67 1.02 -0.28
CA ILE A 377 13.78 1.96 -0.49
C ILE A 377 13.34 2.98 -1.54
N LEU A 378 13.12 4.23 -1.12
CA LEU A 378 12.67 5.30 -2.03
C LEU A 378 13.80 5.83 -2.89
N ASN A 379 14.94 6.09 -2.26
CA ASN A 379 16.17 6.48 -2.93
C ASN A 379 17.36 6.00 -2.12
N VAL A 380 18.45 5.75 -2.78
CA VAL A 380 19.70 5.35 -2.15
C VAL A 380 20.89 5.66 -3.08
N GLN A 381 22.01 6.07 -2.51
CA GLN A 381 23.26 6.31 -3.26
C GLN A 381 24.07 5.04 -3.38
N ASP A 382 24.14 4.24 -2.33
CA ASP A 382 24.87 2.97 -2.26
C ASP A 382 23.91 1.83 -1.89
N PRO A 383 24.19 0.59 -2.32
CA PRO A 383 23.35 -0.56 -2.01
C PRO A 383 23.21 -0.80 -0.50
N VAL A 384 21.97 -0.99 -0.05
CA VAL A 384 21.59 -1.31 1.33
C VAL A 384 21.90 -2.76 1.66
N ARG A 385 22.30 -3.03 2.91
CA ARG A 385 22.62 -4.36 3.43
C ARG A 385 21.90 -4.62 4.76
N SER A 386 21.78 -5.89 5.11
CA SER A 386 21.42 -6.25 6.46
C SER A 386 22.43 -5.66 7.45
N GLY A 387 21.94 -5.11 8.57
CA GLY A 387 22.72 -4.41 9.57
C GLY A 387 22.86 -2.90 9.37
N ASP A 388 22.54 -2.35 8.20
CA ASP A 388 22.55 -0.91 7.97
C ASP A 388 21.57 -0.20 8.91
N ARG A 389 22.00 0.97 9.40
CA ARG A 389 21.24 1.75 10.37
C ARG A 389 20.18 2.60 9.68
N PHE A 390 19.03 2.75 10.34
CA PHE A 390 18.07 3.78 9.98
C PHE A 390 17.61 4.57 11.22
N THR A 391 17.22 5.82 11.00
CA THR A 391 16.66 6.71 12.01
C THR A 391 15.44 7.44 11.47
N GLN A 392 14.82 8.27 12.31
CA GLN A 392 13.91 9.30 11.79
C GLN A 392 14.64 10.19 10.78
N PRO A 393 13.93 10.78 9.80
CA PRO A 393 14.53 11.51 8.69
C PRO A 393 15.17 12.84 9.08
#